data_48116cc1cf409d8086d47a32ce137379
#
_entry.id   48116cc1cf409d8086d47a32ce137379
#
_cell.length_a   1.000
_cell.length_b   1.000
_cell.length_c   1.000
_cell.angle_alpha   90.00
_cell.angle_beta   90.00
_cell.angle_gamma   90.00
#
_symmetry.space_group_name_H-M   'P 1'
#
loop_
_entity.id
_entity.type
_entity.pdbx_description
1 polymer ?
#
loop_
_entity_poly.entity_id
_entity_poly.type
_entity_poly.pdbx_seq_one_letter_code
_entity_poly.pdbx_strand_id
1 'polypeptide(L)'
;ALRTAIGDYLHSARGVDCRPEQILIGAGSEYLLMLLSQILGNGRKIAMENPTYKQAYRVLKGEGYPVIPVDMDRYGMDVQRLSRSSADVAYVMPSHQYPTGIVMPVKRRQELLAWAYSGADRYLIEDDYDSEFRYKGKPIPALQGMGRGGRVIYMGTFSKSIAPAIRVGFMVLPEHLLEAYRERAGFYLSTVSRMDQNILYQFITQGYYERHL
;
A
#
# COMPACT_ATOMS: atom_id res chain seq x y z
N ALA A 1 9.85 13.77 11.97
CA ALA A 1 8.91 13.58 13.10
C ALA A 1 7.76 12.66 12.69
N LEU A 2 6.77 13.12 11.83
CA LEU A 2 5.60 12.27 11.50
C LEU A 2 5.99 10.95 10.82
N ARG A 3 6.93 10.95 9.86
CA ARG A 3 7.41 9.71 9.21
C ARG A 3 7.96 8.70 10.21
N THR A 4 8.70 9.15 11.20
CA THR A 4 9.21 8.29 12.29
C THR A 4 8.05 7.68 13.08
N ALA A 5 7.09 8.50 13.53
CA ALA A 5 5.93 8.03 14.27
C ALA A 5 5.08 7.02 13.48
N ILE A 6 4.90 7.25 12.16
CA ILE A 6 4.22 6.28 11.28
C ILE A 6 5.04 4.99 11.20
N GLY A 7 6.36 5.06 11.02
CA GLY A 7 7.22 3.88 10.96
C GLY A 7 7.17 3.03 12.23
N ASP A 8 7.27 3.65 13.39
CA ASP A 8 7.18 2.99 14.70
C ASP A 8 5.82 2.31 14.88
N TYR A 9 4.74 3.01 14.53
CA TYR A 9 3.38 2.44 14.54
C TYR A 9 3.26 1.23 13.60
N LEU A 10 3.70 1.36 12.36
CA LEU A 10 3.62 0.29 11.36
C LEU A 10 4.44 -0.92 11.78
N HIS A 11 5.61 -0.71 12.35
CA HIS A 11 6.45 -1.80 12.85
C HIS A 11 5.74 -2.58 13.96
N SER A 12 5.18 -1.88 14.95
CA SER A 12 4.51 -2.52 16.09
C SER A 12 3.17 -3.14 15.74
N ALA A 13 2.34 -2.45 14.93
CA ALA A 13 0.97 -2.87 14.65
C ALA A 13 0.85 -3.83 13.47
N ARG A 14 1.73 -3.72 12.45
CA ARG A 14 1.63 -4.43 11.18
C ARG A 14 2.84 -5.27 10.81
N GLY A 15 3.94 -5.17 11.58
CA GLY A 15 5.20 -5.83 11.28
C GLY A 15 5.87 -5.31 10.00
N VAL A 16 5.52 -4.10 9.56
CA VAL A 16 6.14 -3.44 8.40
C VAL A 16 7.56 -3.04 8.77
N ASP A 17 8.52 -3.40 7.92
CA ASP A 17 9.93 -3.05 8.10
C ASP A 17 10.29 -1.90 7.14
N CYS A 18 10.50 -0.72 7.71
CA CYS A 18 10.83 0.48 6.94
C CYS A 18 11.57 1.54 7.76
N ARG A 19 12.35 2.34 7.06
CA ARG A 19 12.97 3.56 7.61
C ARG A 19 12.12 4.78 7.28
N PRO A 20 12.20 5.87 8.07
CA PRO A 20 11.41 7.08 7.83
C PRO A 20 11.58 7.68 6.43
N GLU A 21 12.75 7.50 5.80
CA GLU A 21 13.06 7.99 4.45
C GLU A 21 12.24 7.29 3.37
N GLN A 22 11.80 6.06 3.63
CA GLN A 22 10.98 5.27 2.71
C GLN A 22 9.50 5.67 2.76
N ILE A 23 9.08 6.47 3.76
CA ILE A 23 7.69 6.84 3.98
C ILE A 23 7.38 8.15 3.26
N LEU A 24 6.48 8.09 2.28
CA LEU A 24 5.91 9.25 1.60
C LEU A 24 4.54 9.56 2.18
N ILE A 25 4.26 10.83 2.47
CA ILE A 25 2.98 11.30 3.01
C ILE A 25 2.27 12.10 1.93
N GLY A 26 1.00 11.81 1.71
CA GLY A 26 0.21 12.47 0.69
C GLY A 26 -1.28 12.59 1.02
N ALA A 27 -1.99 13.39 0.25
CA ALA A 27 -3.42 13.71 0.44
C ALA A 27 -4.35 12.57 -0.03
N GLY A 28 -4.22 11.41 0.59
CA GLY A 28 -5.04 10.22 0.32
C GLY A 28 -4.42 9.27 -0.72
N SER A 29 -5.07 8.12 -0.86
CA SER A 29 -4.57 7.01 -1.68
C SER A 29 -4.49 7.36 -3.16
N GLU A 30 -5.42 8.17 -3.68
CA GLU A 30 -5.45 8.57 -5.08
C GLU A 30 -4.21 9.38 -5.46
N TYR A 31 -3.84 10.37 -4.63
CA TYR A 31 -2.62 11.14 -4.83
C TYR A 31 -1.38 10.26 -4.75
N LEU A 32 -1.33 9.34 -3.78
CA LEU A 32 -0.20 8.43 -3.64
C LEU A 32 -0.07 7.47 -4.83
N LEU A 33 -1.17 7.01 -5.41
CA LEU A 33 -1.14 6.21 -6.64
C LEU A 33 -0.66 7.02 -7.85
N MET A 34 -1.08 8.29 -7.99
CA MET A 34 -0.54 9.20 -9.01
C MET A 34 0.97 9.40 -8.81
N LEU A 35 1.42 9.64 -7.60
CA LEU A 35 2.83 9.79 -7.28
C LEU A 35 3.62 8.50 -7.60
N LEU A 36 3.05 7.36 -7.26
CA LEU A 36 3.63 6.05 -7.57
C LEU A 36 3.77 5.82 -9.08
N SER A 37 2.82 6.31 -9.87
CA SER A 37 2.90 6.18 -11.33
C SER A 37 4.12 6.92 -11.91
N GLN A 38 4.45 8.07 -11.36
CA GLN A 38 5.66 8.81 -11.76
C GLN A 38 6.94 8.04 -11.36
N ILE A 39 6.93 7.40 -10.18
CA ILE A 39 8.07 6.63 -9.68
C ILE A 39 8.32 5.37 -10.52
N LEU A 40 7.27 4.59 -10.76
CA LEU A 40 7.35 3.35 -11.52
C LEU A 40 7.60 3.58 -13.02
N GLY A 41 7.16 4.73 -13.54
CA GLY A 41 7.26 5.08 -14.95
C GLY A 41 6.30 4.29 -15.85
N ASN A 42 6.34 4.62 -17.14
CA ASN A 42 5.44 4.04 -18.13
C ASN A 42 5.87 2.61 -18.56
N GLY A 43 4.94 1.91 -19.24
CA GLY A 43 5.22 0.62 -19.87
C GLY A 43 4.95 -0.61 -19.01
N ARG A 44 4.60 -0.43 -17.72
CA ARG A 44 4.22 -1.55 -16.85
C ARG A 44 2.75 -1.91 -17.01
N LYS A 45 2.43 -3.15 -16.73
CA LYS A 45 1.04 -3.66 -16.70
C LYS A 45 0.67 -4.02 -15.28
N ILE A 46 -0.49 -3.55 -14.82
CA ILE A 46 -0.93 -3.73 -13.43
C ILE A 46 -2.06 -4.75 -13.39
N ALA A 47 -1.85 -5.86 -12.68
CA ALA A 47 -2.92 -6.79 -12.33
C ALA A 47 -3.71 -6.23 -11.15
N MET A 48 -5.03 -6.30 -11.22
CA MET A 48 -5.93 -5.95 -10.12
C MET A 48 -6.92 -7.08 -9.87
N GLU A 49 -7.30 -7.27 -8.62
CA GLU A 49 -8.35 -8.20 -8.22
C GLU A 49 -9.67 -7.89 -8.95
N ASN A 50 -10.43 -8.91 -9.29
CA ASN A 50 -11.75 -8.76 -9.90
C ASN A 50 -12.81 -9.49 -9.04
N PRO A 51 -13.69 -8.72 -8.34
CA PRO A 51 -13.83 -7.26 -8.26
C PRO A 51 -12.71 -6.56 -7.46
N THR A 52 -12.56 -5.24 -7.67
CA THR A 52 -11.54 -4.42 -6.99
C THR A 52 -12.08 -3.06 -6.55
N TYR A 53 -11.26 -2.30 -5.84
CA TYR A 53 -11.54 -0.90 -5.49
C TYR A 53 -11.56 -0.03 -6.75
N LYS A 54 -12.77 0.40 -7.14
CA LYS A 54 -13.03 1.10 -8.39
C LYS A 54 -12.23 2.40 -8.56
N GLN A 55 -11.98 3.10 -7.44
CA GLN A 55 -11.25 4.37 -7.50
C GLN A 55 -9.78 4.16 -7.83
N ALA A 56 -9.11 3.18 -7.21
CA ALA A 56 -7.74 2.82 -7.57
C ALA A 56 -7.63 2.38 -9.04
N TYR A 57 -8.57 1.56 -9.50
CA TYR A 57 -8.66 1.18 -10.93
C TYR A 57 -8.72 2.39 -11.85
N ARG A 58 -9.58 3.37 -11.52
CA ARG A 58 -9.74 4.59 -12.34
C ARG A 58 -8.48 5.43 -12.36
N VAL A 59 -7.81 5.61 -11.21
CA VAL A 59 -6.56 6.36 -11.13
C VAL A 59 -5.49 5.69 -11.97
N LEU A 60 -5.21 4.41 -11.75
CA LEU A 60 -4.16 3.69 -12.48
C LEU A 60 -4.42 3.65 -13.99
N LYS A 61 -5.68 3.47 -14.40
CA LYS A 61 -6.06 3.54 -15.81
C LYS A 61 -5.91 4.96 -16.37
N GLY A 62 -6.26 5.98 -15.60
CA GLY A 62 -6.08 7.39 -15.96
C GLY A 62 -4.63 7.79 -16.14
N GLU A 63 -3.73 7.21 -15.35
CA GLU A 63 -2.27 7.35 -15.48
C GLU A 63 -1.68 6.57 -16.68
N GLY A 64 -2.52 5.91 -17.48
CA GLY A 64 -2.11 5.24 -18.71
C GLY A 64 -1.64 3.78 -18.55
N TYR A 65 -1.81 3.17 -17.38
CA TYR A 65 -1.44 1.77 -17.21
C TYR A 65 -2.47 0.83 -17.84
N PRO A 66 -2.02 -0.18 -18.62
CA PRO A 66 -2.85 -1.33 -18.93
C PRO A 66 -3.19 -2.09 -17.65
N VAL A 67 -4.48 -2.13 -17.31
CA VAL A 67 -4.96 -2.86 -16.15
C VAL A 67 -5.51 -4.21 -16.58
N ILE A 68 -4.98 -5.28 -15.98
CA ILE A 68 -5.34 -6.67 -16.23
C ILE A 68 -6.20 -7.16 -15.06
N PRO A 69 -7.51 -7.44 -15.27
CA PRO A 69 -8.31 -8.03 -14.22
C PRO A 69 -7.87 -9.49 -13.99
N VAL A 70 -7.63 -9.83 -12.74
CA VAL A 70 -7.31 -11.20 -12.30
C VAL A 70 -8.40 -11.66 -11.35
N ASP A 71 -9.10 -12.74 -11.71
CA ASP A 71 -10.15 -13.27 -10.87
C ASP A 71 -9.61 -13.77 -9.55
N MET A 72 -10.48 -13.71 -8.56
CA MET A 72 -10.22 -14.19 -7.21
C MET A 72 -10.87 -15.55 -6.97
N ASP A 73 -10.29 -16.29 -6.07
CA ASP A 73 -10.95 -17.41 -5.40
C ASP A 73 -11.35 -17.01 -3.97
N ARG A 74 -11.73 -17.98 -3.14
CA ARG A 74 -12.09 -17.75 -1.73
C ARG A 74 -10.95 -17.19 -0.84
N TYR A 75 -9.75 -17.09 -1.37
CA TYR A 75 -8.55 -16.64 -0.65
C TYR A 75 -7.97 -15.32 -1.20
N GLY A 76 -8.61 -14.68 -2.15
CA GLY A 76 -8.16 -13.46 -2.83
C GLY A 76 -7.62 -13.75 -4.24
N MET A 77 -6.76 -12.88 -4.74
CA MET A 77 -6.21 -12.98 -6.11
C MET A 77 -5.66 -14.38 -6.42
N ASP A 78 -6.11 -14.97 -7.52
CA ASP A 78 -5.59 -16.27 -8.01
C ASP A 78 -4.17 -16.08 -8.59
N VAL A 79 -3.16 -16.59 -7.86
CA VAL A 79 -1.75 -16.44 -8.25
C VAL A 79 -1.38 -17.23 -9.49
N GLN A 80 -2.10 -18.33 -9.81
CA GLN A 80 -1.86 -19.06 -11.05
C GLN A 80 -2.29 -18.23 -12.27
N ARG A 81 -3.44 -17.56 -12.18
CA ARG A 81 -3.90 -16.62 -13.21
C ARG A 81 -2.98 -15.40 -13.31
N LEU A 82 -2.56 -14.84 -12.16
CA LEU A 82 -1.57 -13.76 -12.12
C LEU A 82 -0.28 -14.18 -12.83
N SER A 83 0.24 -15.36 -12.56
CA SER A 83 1.50 -15.86 -13.16
C SER A 83 1.41 -16.08 -14.67
N ARG A 84 0.22 -16.37 -15.19
CA ARG A 84 -0.04 -16.50 -16.63
C ARG A 84 -0.30 -15.15 -17.31
N SER A 85 -0.55 -14.12 -16.55
CA SER A 85 -0.73 -12.77 -17.07
C SER A 85 0.62 -12.15 -17.45
N SER A 86 0.57 -11.09 -18.24
CA SER A 86 1.75 -10.29 -18.58
C SER A 86 1.95 -9.12 -17.59
N ALA A 87 1.44 -9.21 -16.35
CA ALA A 87 1.55 -8.15 -15.38
C ALA A 87 2.94 -8.08 -14.75
N ASP A 88 3.38 -6.85 -14.52
CA ASP A 88 4.62 -6.52 -13.81
C ASP A 88 4.34 -6.10 -12.37
N VAL A 89 3.15 -5.59 -12.11
CA VAL A 89 2.71 -5.11 -10.79
C VAL A 89 1.37 -5.74 -10.47
N ALA A 90 1.15 -6.15 -9.22
CA ALA A 90 -0.16 -6.58 -8.74
C ALA A 90 -0.63 -5.70 -7.58
N TYR A 91 -1.83 -5.13 -7.71
CA TYR A 91 -2.50 -4.35 -6.68
C TYR A 91 -3.44 -5.27 -5.91
N VAL A 92 -3.26 -5.37 -4.60
CA VAL A 92 -4.00 -6.27 -3.72
C VAL A 92 -4.37 -5.61 -2.40
N MET A 93 -5.47 -6.08 -1.79
CA MET A 93 -5.95 -5.64 -0.47
C MET A 93 -5.98 -6.85 0.49
N PRO A 94 -4.83 -7.30 1.03
CA PRO A 94 -4.74 -8.60 1.70
C PRO A 94 -5.41 -8.65 3.07
N SER A 95 -5.51 -7.52 3.75
CA SER A 95 -6.07 -7.46 5.11
C SER A 95 -7.59 -7.48 5.12
N HIS A 96 -8.19 -6.84 4.13
CA HIS A 96 -9.64 -6.77 3.97
C HIS A 96 -9.97 -6.36 2.52
N GLN A 97 -10.13 -7.34 1.66
CA GLN A 97 -10.40 -7.11 0.24
C GLN A 97 -11.72 -6.35 0.03
N TYR A 98 -11.67 -5.26 -0.70
CA TYR A 98 -12.87 -4.52 -1.06
C TYR A 98 -13.32 -4.89 -2.49
N PRO A 99 -14.60 -5.25 -2.71
CA PRO A 99 -15.73 -5.15 -1.80
C PRO A 99 -16.10 -6.47 -1.08
N THR A 100 -15.33 -7.54 -1.23
CA THR A 100 -15.74 -8.89 -0.82
C THR A 100 -15.53 -9.19 0.66
N GLY A 101 -14.67 -8.43 1.34
CA GLY A 101 -14.32 -8.67 2.74
C GLY A 101 -13.39 -9.87 2.96
N ILE A 102 -12.83 -10.46 1.90
CA ILE A 102 -11.89 -11.58 2.02
C ILE A 102 -10.64 -11.13 2.76
N VAL A 103 -10.24 -11.89 3.78
CA VAL A 103 -8.95 -11.78 4.44
C VAL A 103 -8.01 -12.81 3.83
N MET A 104 -6.95 -12.34 3.19
CA MET A 104 -5.99 -13.20 2.50
C MET A 104 -5.15 -13.99 3.50
N PRO A 105 -5.17 -15.33 3.45
CA PRO A 105 -4.40 -16.17 4.38
C PRO A 105 -2.91 -16.10 4.08
N VAL A 106 -2.10 -16.44 5.09
CA VAL A 106 -0.63 -16.41 5.03
C VAL A 106 -0.08 -17.14 3.80
N LYS A 107 -0.61 -18.32 3.49
CA LYS A 107 -0.17 -19.09 2.31
C LYS A 107 -0.30 -18.30 1.01
N ARG A 108 -1.45 -17.66 0.79
CA ARG A 108 -1.68 -16.85 -0.42
C ARG A 108 -0.75 -15.62 -0.45
N ARG A 109 -0.49 -14.99 0.69
CA ARG A 109 0.51 -13.91 0.79
C ARG A 109 1.90 -14.37 0.38
N GLN A 110 2.31 -15.57 0.81
CA GLN A 110 3.58 -16.18 0.41
C GLN A 110 3.64 -16.49 -1.09
N GLU A 111 2.55 -16.98 -1.68
CA GLU A 111 2.45 -17.24 -3.13
C GLU A 111 2.59 -15.94 -3.94
N LEU A 112 1.97 -14.84 -3.50
CA LEU A 112 2.13 -13.52 -4.12
C LEU A 112 3.57 -13.00 -4.00
N LEU A 113 4.18 -13.13 -2.83
CA LEU A 113 5.59 -12.76 -2.65
C LEU A 113 6.50 -13.59 -3.57
N ALA A 114 6.29 -14.89 -3.66
CA ALA A 114 7.04 -15.75 -4.58
C ALA A 114 6.88 -15.29 -6.04
N TRP A 115 5.67 -14.90 -6.46
CA TRP A 115 5.46 -14.32 -7.78
C TRP A 115 6.24 -13.02 -7.98
N ALA A 116 6.25 -12.12 -7.01
CA ALA A 116 6.99 -10.87 -7.11
C ALA A 116 8.51 -11.10 -7.18
N TYR A 117 9.03 -12.08 -6.44
CA TYR A 117 10.46 -12.43 -6.47
C TYR A 117 10.87 -13.25 -7.71
N SER A 118 9.94 -13.86 -8.42
CA SER A 118 10.26 -14.64 -9.63
C SER A 118 10.59 -13.79 -10.86
N GLY A 119 10.42 -12.46 -10.79
CA GLY A 119 10.75 -11.52 -11.86
C GLY A 119 11.62 -10.36 -11.37
N ALA A 120 12.54 -9.91 -12.21
CA ALA A 120 13.49 -8.86 -11.85
C ALA A 120 12.80 -7.53 -11.47
N ASP A 121 11.67 -7.22 -12.09
CA ASP A 121 10.99 -5.92 -12.04
C ASP A 121 9.52 -6.01 -11.62
N ARG A 122 9.16 -7.07 -10.87
CA ARG A 122 7.80 -7.24 -10.36
C ARG A 122 7.63 -6.60 -9.00
N TYR A 123 6.44 -6.02 -8.78
CA TYR A 123 6.06 -5.39 -7.51
C TYR A 123 4.65 -5.80 -7.08
N LEU A 124 4.43 -5.76 -5.76
CA LEU A 124 3.12 -5.79 -5.15
C LEU A 124 2.81 -4.41 -4.60
N ILE A 125 1.61 -3.89 -4.89
CA ILE A 125 1.04 -2.75 -4.18
C ILE A 125 0.07 -3.33 -3.16
N GLU A 126 0.43 -3.23 -1.89
CA GLU A 126 -0.41 -3.64 -0.77
C GLU A 126 -1.20 -2.43 -0.28
N ASP A 127 -2.49 -2.39 -0.56
CA ASP A 127 -3.39 -1.35 -0.04
C ASP A 127 -4.05 -1.84 1.25
N ASP A 128 -3.60 -1.27 2.36
CA ASP A 128 -3.98 -1.61 3.72
C ASP A 128 -4.79 -0.47 4.35
N TYR A 129 -6.02 -0.31 3.87
CA TYR A 129 -6.85 0.87 4.12
C TYR A 129 -7.63 0.86 5.45
N ASP A 130 -7.78 -0.31 6.10
CA ASP A 130 -8.61 -0.47 7.31
C ASP A 130 -8.13 -1.55 8.28
N SER A 131 -6.89 -1.97 8.19
CA SER A 131 -6.32 -3.05 9.01
C SER A 131 -6.19 -2.71 10.50
N GLU A 132 -6.36 -1.46 10.88
CA GLU A 132 -6.45 -1.01 12.26
C GLU A 132 -7.68 -1.61 12.97
N PHE A 133 -8.76 -1.82 12.23
CA PHE A 133 -9.99 -2.39 12.75
C PHE A 133 -9.90 -3.92 12.82
N ARG A 134 -9.89 -4.44 14.05
CA ARG A 134 -9.84 -5.89 14.30
C ARG A 134 -11.24 -6.48 14.23
N TYR A 135 -11.61 -7.05 13.10
CA TYR A 135 -12.93 -7.69 12.96
C TYR A 135 -12.96 -9.09 13.56
N LYS A 136 -11.89 -9.90 13.46
CA LYS A 136 -11.75 -11.26 14.06
C LYS A 136 -10.30 -11.75 14.06
N GLY A 137 -9.92 -12.55 15.09
CA GLY A 137 -8.69 -13.36 15.12
C GLY A 137 -7.40 -12.59 15.44
N LYS A 138 -6.26 -13.30 15.31
CA LYS A 138 -4.93 -12.71 15.46
C LYS A 138 -4.59 -11.91 14.21
N PRO A 139 -3.96 -10.73 14.33
CA PRO A 139 -3.57 -9.96 13.16
C PRO A 139 -2.55 -10.74 12.30
N ILE A 140 -2.80 -10.77 10.99
CA ILE A 140 -1.84 -11.29 10.03
C ILE A 140 -0.89 -10.13 9.67
N PRO A 141 0.43 -10.31 9.76
CA PRO A 141 1.39 -9.30 9.37
C PRO A 141 1.19 -8.82 7.92
N ALA A 142 1.53 -7.58 7.64
CA ALA A 142 1.50 -7.04 6.29
C ALA A 142 2.38 -7.87 5.33
N LEU A 143 2.02 -7.91 4.06
CA LEU A 143 2.83 -8.52 3.00
C LEU A 143 4.25 -7.93 3.00
N GLN A 144 4.36 -6.60 3.18
CA GLN A 144 5.63 -5.89 3.21
C GLN A 144 6.57 -6.46 4.27
N GLY A 145 6.08 -6.67 5.50
CA GLY A 145 6.89 -7.25 6.58
C GLY A 145 7.22 -8.72 6.41
N MET A 146 6.43 -9.46 5.63
CA MET A 146 6.71 -10.86 5.28
C MET A 146 7.76 -10.98 4.16
N GLY A 147 7.94 -9.93 3.36
CA GLY A 147 8.85 -9.90 2.22
C GLY A 147 10.25 -9.46 2.60
N ARG A 148 11.28 -10.21 2.19
CA ARG A 148 12.69 -9.92 2.53
C ARG A 148 13.47 -9.08 1.50
N GLY A 149 12.86 -8.51 0.51
CA GLY A 149 13.65 -7.98 -0.60
C GLY A 149 13.09 -6.77 -1.31
N GLY A 150 12.22 -6.00 -0.66
CA GLY A 150 11.79 -4.73 -1.23
C GLY A 150 10.97 -4.85 -2.51
N ARG A 151 10.06 -5.83 -2.59
CA ARG A 151 9.13 -5.99 -3.72
C ARG A 151 7.71 -5.53 -3.41
N VAL A 152 7.46 -5.06 -2.19
CA VAL A 152 6.15 -4.61 -1.75
C VAL A 152 6.17 -3.11 -1.51
N ILE A 153 5.27 -2.41 -2.19
CA ILE A 153 4.94 -1.01 -1.97
C ILE A 153 3.71 -1.03 -1.06
N TYR A 154 3.89 -0.60 0.19
CA TYR A 154 2.80 -0.62 1.17
C TYR A 154 2.10 0.74 1.19
N MET A 155 0.79 0.73 1.19
CA MET A 155 -0.04 1.94 1.29
C MET A 155 -1.00 1.83 2.45
N GLY A 156 -1.16 2.93 3.17
CA GLY A 156 -2.13 3.06 4.26
C GLY A 156 -2.75 4.45 4.31
N THR A 157 -3.82 4.59 5.08
CA THR A 157 -4.54 5.86 5.21
C THR A 157 -5.09 6.07 6.61
N PHE A 158 -5.05 7.29 7.10
CA PHE A 158 -5.72 7.69 8.33
C PHE A 158 -7.17 8.14 8.12
N SER A 159 -7.61 8.25 6.86
CA SER A 159 -8.97 8.73 6.54
C SER A 159 -10.07 7.78 7.02
N LYS A 160 -9.79 6.49 7.14
CA LYS A 160 -10.74 5.49 7.65
C LYS A 160 -10.74 5.44 9.18
N SER A 161 -9.55 5.44 9.76
CA SER A 161 -9.36 5.23 11.20
C SER A 161 -9.57 6.49 12.04
N ILE A 162 -9.37 7.70 11.47
CA ILE A 162 -9.57 8.96 12.20
C ILE A 162 -10.81 9.68 11.69
N ALA A 163 -10.77 10.21 10.50
CA ALA A 163 -11.89 10.88 9.85
C ALA A 163 -11.67 10.99 8.34
N PRO A 164 -12.69 10.80 7.50
CA PRO A 164 -12.56 10.95 6.04
C PRO A 164 -12.04 12.31 5.60
N ALA A 165 -12.33 13.37 6.36
CA ALA A 165 -11.93 14.74 6.05
C ALA A 165 -10.42 15.01 6.21
N ILE A 166 -9.70 14.19 7.00
CA ILE A 166 -8.26 14.41 7.24
C ILE A 166 -7.42 14.20 5.98
N ARG A 167 -7.86 13.37 5.07
CA ARG A 167 -7.22 13.10 3.78
C ARG A 167 -5.71 12.87 3.84
N VAL A 168 -5.23 12.22 4.89
CA VAL A 168 -3.81 11.86 5.04
C VAL A 168 -3.63 10.37 4.79
N GLY A 169 -2.82 10.05 3.81
CA GLY A 169 -2.32 8.71 3.54
C GLY A 169 -0.80 8.68 3.55
N PHE A 170 -0.26 7.50 3.52
CA PHE A 170 1.17 7.27 3.43
C PHE A 170 1.48 6.04 2.55
N MET A 171 2.68 6.04 2.00
CA MET A 171 3.21 4.95 1.18
C MET A 171 4.63 4.63 1.63
N VAL A 172 4.94 3.36 1.83
CA VAL A 172 6.29 2.87 2.11
C VAL A 172 6.89 2.32 0.82
N LEU A 173 7.93 2.97 0.33
CA LEU A 173 8.64 2.54 -0.87
C LEU A 173 9.75 1.55 -0.54
N PRO A 174 9.98 0.53 -1.40
CA PRO A 174 11.24 -0.18 -1.44
C PRO A 174 12.43 0.77 -1.55
N GLU A 175 13.52 0.47 -0.85
CA GLU A 175 14.70 1.35 -0.77
C GLU A 175 15.26 1.73 -2.15
N HIS A 176 15.36 0.76 -3.06
CA HIS A 176 15.88 0.99 -4.41
C HIS A 176 14.97 1.88 -5.29
N LEU A 177 13.70 2.09 -4.92
CA LEU A 177 12.83 3.04 -5.62
C LEU A 177 12.97 4.48 -5.12
N LEU A 178 13.75 4.73 -4.04
CA LEU A 178 13.96 6.07 -3.51
C LEU A 178 14.73 6.98 -4.46
N GLU A 179 15.65 6.42 -5.25
CA GLU A 179 16.37 7.20 -6.26
C GLU A 179 15.42 7.66 -7.36
N ALA A 180 14.62 6.74 -7.93
CA ALA A 180 13.60 7.08 -8.90
C ALA A 180 12.56 8.09 -8.35
N TYR A 181 12.21 7.98 -7.08
CA TYR A 181 11.36 8.98 -6.42
C TYR A 181 12.02 10.36 -6.40
N ARG A 182 13.30 10.46 -5.98
CA ARG A 182 14.01 11.75 -5.91
C ARG A 182 14.10 12.42 -7.27
N GLU A 183 14.42 11.65 -8.30
CA GLU A 183 14.59 12.15 -9.66
C GLU A 183 13.27 12.56 -10.32
N ARG A 184 12.22 11.74 -10.17
CA ARG A 184 10.98 11.87 -10.95
C ARG A 184 9.85 12.59 -10.22
N ALA A 185 9.88 12.59 -8.89
CA ALA A 185 8.76 13.07 -8.08
C ALA A 185 9.18 13.84 -6.82
N GLY A 186 10.48 13.83 -6.45
CA GLY A 186 10.97 14.45 -5.22
C GLY A 186 10.88 15.98 -5.19
N PHE A 187 10.65 16.61 -6.32
CA PHE A 187 10.46 18.06 -6.44
C PHE A 187 9.01 18.53 -6.17
N TYR A 188 8.05 17.61 -6.10
CA TYR A 188 6.68 17.97 -5.71
C TYR A 188 6.62 18.34 -4.22
N LEU A 189 5.93 19.43 -3.93
CA LEU A 189 5.68 19.84 -2.55
C LEU A 189 4.69 18.87 -1.87
N SER A 190 4.81 18.78 -0.55
CA SER A 190 3.86 17.99 0.25
C SER A 190 2.43 18.51 0.04
N THR A 191 1.50 17.60 -0.26
CA THR A 191 0.07 17.88 -0.38
C THR A 191 -0.64 17.90 0.97
N VAL A 192 0.05 17.55 2.06
CA VAL A 192 -0.46 17.61 3.43
C VAL A 192 0.21 18.77 4.15
N SER A 193 -0.56 19.66 4.75
CA SER A 193 -0.04 20.82 5.45
C SER A 193 0.88 20.42 6.62
N ARG A 194 1.84 21.28 6.96
CA ARG A 194 2.70 21.05 8.13
C ARG A 194 1.90 21.05 9.44
N MET A 195 0.80 21.78 9.48
CA MET A 195 -0.09 21.81 10.63
C MET A 195 -0.77 20.45 10.83
N ASP A 196 -1.38 19.89 9.77
CA ASP A 196 -2.01 18.57 9.82
C ASP A 196 -1.01 17.48 10.16
N GLN A 197 0.20 17.55 9.58
CA GLN A 197 1.26 16.61 9.90
C GLN A 197 1.67 16.68 11.37
N ASN A 198 1.72 17.89 11.97
CA ASN A 198 2.07 18.06 13.38
C ASN A 198 0.95 17.57 14.30
N ILE A 199 -0.30 17.86 13.97
CA ILE A 199 -1.47 17.37 14.73
C ILE A 199 -1.47 15.85 14.74
N LEU A 200 -1.30 15.23 13.58
CA LEU A 200 -1.26 13.77 13.44
C LEU A 200 -0.06 13.15 14.17
N TYR A 201 1.10 13.80 14.11
CA TYR A 201 2.28 13.38 14.84
C TYR A 201 2.01 13.33 16.35
N GLN A 202 1.44 14.40 16.92
CA GLN A 202 1.10 14.44 18.34
C GLN A 202 0.01 13.41 18.70
N PHE A 203 -0.99 13.25 17.83
CA PHE A 203 -2.06 12.28 18.03
C PHE A 203 -1.55 10.83 18.12
N ILE A 204 -0.57 10.47 17.29
CA ILE A 204 0.08 9.17 17.34
C ILE A 204 1.00 9.05 18.56
N THR A 205 1.93 9.99 18.76
CA THR A 205 3.00 9.85 19.77
C THR A 205 2.51 10.00 21.21
N GLN A 206 1.39 10.65 21.43
CA GLN A 206 0.74 10.74 22.75
C GLN A 206 -0.21 9.56 23.03
N GLY A 207 -0.27 8.56 22.12
CA GLY A 207 -1.09 7.36 22.27
C GLY A 207 -2.60 7.62 22.11
N TYR A 208 -3.00 8.79 21.59
CA TYR A 208 -4.42 9.06 21.32
C TYR A 208 -4.94 8.19 20.19
N TYR A 209 -4.09 7.94 19.18
CA TYR A 209 -4.47 7.11 18.04
C TYR A 209 -4.81 5.67 18.46
N GLU A 210 -3.96 5.03 19.26
CA GLU A 210 -4.20 3.69 19.77
C GLU A 210 -5.45 3.60 20.67
N ARG A 211 -5.71 4.64 21.47
CA ARG A 211 -6.93 4.70 22.28
C ARG A 211 -8.20 4.97 21.49
N HIS A 212 -8.07 5.55 20.31
CA HIS A 212 -9.19 5.84 19.41
C HIS A 212 -9.63 4.60 18.62
N LEU A 213 -8.71 3.68 18.29
CA LEU A 213 -8.98 2.41 17.61
C LEU A 213 -9.68 1.40 18.51
#